data_956b70a5f008babe12e42d14c038ea20
#
_entry.id   956b70a5f008babe12e42d14c038ea20
#
_cell.length_a   1.000
_cell.length_b   1.000
_cell.length_c   1.000
_cell.angle_alpha   90.00
_cell.angle_beta   90.00
_cell.angle_gamma   90.00
#
_symmetry.space_group_name_H-M   'P 1'
#
loop_
_entity.id
_entity.type
_entity.pdbx_description
1 polymer ?
#
loop_
_entity_poly.entity_id
_entity_poly.type
_entity_poly.pdbx_seq_one_letter_code
_entity_poly.pdbx_strand_id
1 'polypeptide(L)'
;ALPICMAEPLSVHPFTGILEIYPCNDESSVYYGNYFNGKLTPFYGYYTILNGDISGQYNRELHLPVGNYNMVYWGTPKYDEPIHNSPQIVSPGLLEGADLSKLYFSLRSIGNGLYSPVYDLVHAVKSAHIGTDALQTSLSRVSSGLKMVIKQSDGSAFIPEIASVKVNIGNIAEKINFYTGTAENMTKTVQFELSRSEDGLSYGNITVMLFPSAANPPLELIITLQDGTEYKLSENLNATLSPNTRLTLNINVGKILVDGNPGDFDYDDWNEESETIDFPIVD
;
A
#
# COMPACT_ATOMS: atom_id res chain seq x y z
N ALA A 1 11.45 -11.89 -24.28
CA ALA A 1 10.94 -11.03 -23.21
C ALA A 1 9.43 -11.00 -23.30
N LEU A 2 8.74 -11.27 -22.20
CA LEU A 2 7.29 -11.13 -22.15
C LEU A 2 6.96 -9.63 -21.99
N PRO A 3 6.21 -9.00 -22.91
CA PRO A 3 5.76 -7.65 -22.67
C PRO A 3 4.77 -7.64 -21.50
N ILE A 4 5.16 -7.00 -20.42
CA ILE A 4 4.27 -6.74 -19.29
C ILE A 4 3.55 -5.44 -19.60
N CYS A 5 2.25 -5.53 -19.87
CA CYS A 5 1.41 -4.35 -20.04
C CYS A 5 0.88 -3.95 -18.67
N MET A 6 1.14 -2.71 -18.27
CA MET A 6 0.64 -2.15 -17.00
C MET A 6 -0.62 -1.34 -17.27
N ALA A 7 -1.59 -1.41 -16.38
CA ALA A 7 -2.75 -0.53 -16.43
C ALA A 7 -2.32 0.94 -16.20
N GLU A 8 -2.99 1.89 -16.85
CA GLU A 8 -2.74 3.31 -16.57
C GLU A 8 -3.10 3.63 -15.09
N PRO A 9 -2.33 4.46 -14.43
CA PRO A 9 -1.15 5.24 -14.83
C PRO A 9 0.19 4.47 -14.76
N LEU A 10 0.18 3.20 -14.43
CA LEU A 10 1.37 2.38 -14.22
C LEU A 10 2.14 2.05 -15.52
N SER A 11 1.49 2.21 -16.69
CA SER A 11 2.11 1.97 -17.99
C SER A 11 3.30 2.88 -18.31
N VAL A 12 3.43 4.00 -17.61
CA VAL A 12 4.50 4.99 -17.80
C VAL A 12 5.70 4.73 -16.89
N HIS A 13 5.56 3.87 -15.88
CA HIS A 13 6.60 3.62 -14.90
C HIS A 13 7.13 2.19 -15.02
N PRO A 14 8.45 2.00 -15.11
CA PRO A 14 9.03 0.67 -15.14
C PRO A 14 8.72 -0.07 -13.83
N PHE A 15 8.28 -1.30 -13.97
CA PHE A 15 7.96 -2.19 -12.86
C PHE A 15 9.22 -2.95 -12.42
N THR A 16 9.45 -3.03 -11.13
CA THR A 16 10.46 -3.89 -10.52
C THR A 16 9.78 -4.82 -9.53
N GLY A 17 10.02 -6.11 -9.65
CA GLY A 17 9.37 -7.09 -8.80
C GLY A 17 9.73 -8.52 -9.14
N ILE A 18 8.78 -9.41 -8.94
CA ILE A 18 8.94 -10.84 -9.07
C ILE A 18 7.82 -11.40 -9.95
N LEU A 19 8.21 -12.32 -10.84
CA LEU A 19 7.33 -13.25 -11.52
C LEU A 19 7.50 -14.62 -10.87
N GLU A 20 6.47 -15.13 -10.24
CA GLU A 20 6.41 -16.49 -9.71
C GLU A 20 5.62 -17.39 -10.66
N ILE A 21 6.13 -18.57 -10.92
CA ILE A 21 5.58 -19.50 -11.90
C ILE A 21 5.16 -20.79 -11.20
N TYR A 22 3.87 -21.04 -11.22
CA TYR A 22 3.23 -22.17 -10.57
C TYR A 22 2.59 -23.09 -11.62
N PRO A 23 3.25 -24.19 -11.98
CA PRO A 23 2.65 -25.17 -12.85
C PRO A 23 1.34 -25.72 -12.24
N CYS A 24 0.34 -25.98 -13.06
CA CYS A 24 -0.96 -26.49 -12.62
C CYS A 24 -1.51 -27.54 -13.60
N ASN A 25 -2.53 -28.31 -13.17
CA ASN A 25 -3.12 -29.37 -13.99
C ASN A 25 -3.94 -28.80 -15.15
N ASP A 26 -4.64 -27.70 -14.89
CA ASP A 26 -5.51 -27.03 -15.84
C ASP A 26 -5.62 -25.55 -15.51
N GLU A 27 -6.27 -24.77 -16.36
CA GLU A 27 -6.41 -23.32 -16.23
C GLU A 27 -7.23 -22.88 -14.99
N SER A 28 -8.01 -23.80 -14.42
CA SER A 28 -8.83 -23.53 -13.23
C SER A 28 -8.11 -23.81 -11.91
N SER A 29 -6.95 -24.46 -11.96
CA SER A 29 -6.20 -24.83 -10.77
C SER A 29 -5.54 -23.61 -10.14
N VAL A 30 -5.82 -23.35 -8.87
CA VAL A 30 -5.24 -22.26 -8.07
C VAL A 30 -4.25 -22.74 -7.01
N TYR A 31 -3.75 -23.94 -7.17
CA TYR A 31 -2.83 -24.56 -6.22
C TYR A 31 -1.38 -24.22 -6.53
N TYR A 32 -0.58 -24.12 -5.47
CA TYR A 32 0.86 -24.05 -5.57
C TYR A 32 1.44 -25.46 -5.80
N GLY A 33 2.32 -25.56 -6.77
CA GLY A 33 2.95 -26.82 -7.14
C GLY A 33 2.32 -27.44 -8.38
N ASN A 34 3.01 -28.41 -8.95
CA ASN A 34 2.65 -29.03 -10.20
C ASN A 34 2.31 -30.50 -10.01
N TYR A 35 1.26 -30.94 -10.68
CA TYR A 35 1.04 -32.34 -10.96
C TYR A 35 1.51 -32.67 -12.39
N PHE A 36 2.79 -32.97 -12.52
CA PHE A 36 3.30 -33.50 -13.78
C PHE A 36 3.32 -35.03 -13.71
N ASN A 37 2.63 -35.70 -14.61
CA ASN A 37 2.47 -37.16 -14.60
C ASN A 37 1.95 -37.73 -13.25
N GLY A 38 1.02 -37.03 -12.62
CA GLY A 38 0.43 -37.45 -11.34
C GLY A 38 1.32 -37.28 -10.12
N LYS A 39 2.45 -36.62 -10.25
CA LYS A 39 3.33 -36.30 -9.14
C LYS A 39 3.38 -34.79 -8.94
N LEU A 40 3.31 -34.38 -7.68
CA LEU A 40 3.59 -32.99 -7.31
C LEU A 40 5.04 -32.67 -7.66
N THR A 41 5.25 -31.74 -8.59
CA THR A 41 6.59 -31.24 -8.91
C THR A 41 6.83 -29.93 -8.17
N PRO A 42 8.07 -29.65 -7.79
CA PRO A 42 8.40 -28.40 -7.11
C PRO A 42 8.09 -27.21 -8.00
N PHE A 43 7.87 -26.07 -7.35
CA PHE A 43 7.81 -24.75 -7.94
C PHE A 43 8.84 -24.56 -9.04
N TYR A 44 8.40 -24.08 -10.20
CA TYR A 44 9.29 -23.98 -11.36
C TYR A 44 10.37 -22.91 -11.20
N GLY A 45 10.18 -21.99 -10.29
CA GLY A 45 11.09 -20.91 -9.97
C GLY A 45 10.40 -19.53 -9.98
N TYR A 46 11.17 -18.56 -9.64
CA TYR A 46 10.81 -17.15 -9.78
C TYR A 46 11.82 -16.44 -10.67
N TYR A 47 11.37 -15.35 -11.26
CA TYR A 47 12.19 -14.46 -12.08
C TYR A 47 12.09 -13.06 -11.54
N THR A 48 13.21 -12.37 -11.47
CA THR A 48 13.25 -10.95 -11.12
C THR A 48 12.86 -10.13 -12.35
N ILE A 49 12.04 -9.12 -12.11
CA ILE A 49 11.69 -8.12 -13.11
C ILE A 49 12.41 -6.82 -12.70
N LEU A 50 13.23 -6.29 -13.58
CA LEU A 50 13.94 -5.03 -13.36
C LEU A 50 13.60 -4.06 -14.49
N ASN A 51 13.00 -2.93 -14.15
CA ASN A 51 12.59 -1.90 -15.12
C ASN A 51 11.75 -2.46 -16.30
N GLY A 52 10.88 -3.42 -16.02
CA GLY A 52 10.04 -4.07 -17.02
C GLY A 52 10.64 -5.27 -17.73
N ASP A 53 11.94 -5.51 -17.58
CA ASP A 53 12.63 -6.65 -18.18
C ASP A 53 12.65 -7.84 -17.22
N ILE A 54 12.26 -9.00 -17.72
CA ILE A 54 12.32 -10.25 -16.98
C ILE A 54 13.72 -10.83 -17.09
N SER A 55 14.39 -10.96 -15.96
CA SER A 55 15.67 -11.67 -15.85
C SER A 55 15.58 -12.80 -14.85
N GLY A 56 15.99 -13.98 -15.24
CA GLY A 56 16.16 -15.09 -14.30
C GLY A 56 17.41 -14.87 -13.44
N GLN A 57 17.55 -15.66 -12.39
CA GLN A 57 18.82 -15.76 -11.68
C GLN A 57 19.94 -16.06 -12.69
N TYR A 58 20.97 -15.22 -12.75
CA TYR A 58 22.06 -15.29 -13.73
C TYR A 58 21.67 -14.93 -15.18
N ASN A 59 20.74 -14.01 -15.40
CA ASN A 59 20.27 -13.61 -16.74
C ASN A 59 19.72 -14.79 -17.57
N ARG A 60 19.07 -15.70 -16.92
CA ARG A 60 18.54 -16.92 -17.52
C ARG A 60 17.29 -16.59 -18.34
N GLU A 61 17.22 -17.04 -19.59
CA GLU A 61 16.01 -16.97 -20.38
C GLU A 61 14.88 -17.80 -19.77
N LEU A 62 13.63 -17.32 -19.94
CA LEU A 62 12.45 -18.01 -19.48
C LEU A 62 12.12 -19.16 -20.45
N HIS A 63 12.54 -20.36 -20.11
CA HIS A 63 12.22 -21.58 -20.85
C HIS A 63 11.21 -22.42 -20.06
N LEU A 64 9.96 -22.40 -20.50
CA LEU A 64 8.89 -23.18 -19.88
C LEU A 64 8.48 -24.33 -20.78
N PRO A 65 8.41 -25.58 -20.27
CA PRO A 65 7.77 -26.68 -20.99
C PRO A 65 6.32 -26.34 -21.36
N VAL A 66 5.83 -26.97 -22.42
CA VAL A 66 4.40 -26.91 -22.77
C VAL A 66 3.57 -27.42 -21.60
N GLY A 67 2.56 -26.68 -21.19
CA GLY A 67 1.71 -27.02 -20.05
C GLY A 67 0.98 -25.82 -19.48
N ASN A 68 0.19 -26.06 -18.44
CA ASN A 68 -0.61 -25.04 -17.76
C ASN A 68 0.15 -24.44 -16.60
N TYR A 69 0.07 -23.12 -16.44
CA TYR A 69 0.76 -22.37 -15.39
C TYR A 69 -0.11 -21.24 -14.86
N ASN A 70 -0.04 -21.01 -13.55
CA ASN A 70 -0.40 -19.74 -12.94
C ASN A 70 0.85 -18.87 -12.84
N MET A 71 0.81 -17.73 -13.47
CA MET A 71 1.87 -16.72 -13.41
C MET A 71 1.42 -15.60 -12.50
N VAL A 72 2.12 -15.41 -11.38
CA VAL A 72 1.84 -14.37 -10.41
C VAL A 72 2.94 -13.32 -10.49
N TYR A 73 2.55 -12.12 -10.87
CA TYR A 73 3.42 -10.94 -10.96
C TYR A 73 3.14 -10.03 -9.76
N TRP A 74 4.17 -9.62 -9.05
CA TRP A 74 4.03 -8.63 -7.99
C TRP A 74 5.31 -7.85 -7.75
N GLY A 75 5.17 -6.64 -7.26
CA GLY A 75 6.29 -5.77 -6.95
C GLY A 75 5.89 -4.33 -6.85
N THR A 76 6.83 -3.44 -7.12
CA THR A 76 6.63 -1.99 -6.99
C THR A 76 6.93 -1.28 -8.31
N PRO A 77 6.11 -0.32 -8.73
CA PRO A 77 6.48 0.58 -9.81
C PRO A 77 7.61 1.50 -9.33
N LYS A 78 8.40 2.02 -10.27
CA LYS A 78 9.37 3.05 -9.98
C LYS A 78 8.67 4.40 -9.96
N TYR A 79 8.86 5.18 -8.90
CA TYR A 79 8.35 6.54 -8.77
C TYR A 79 9.45 7.57 -8.93
N ASP A 80 9.10 8.73 -9.50
CA ASP A 80 9.92 9.92 -9.47
C ASP A 80 9.83 10.65 -8.13
N GLU A 81 8.66 10.57 -7.48
CA GLU A 81 8.45 11.11 -6.12
C GLU A 81 8.85 10.08 -5.05
N PRO A 82 9.51 10.49 -3.97
CA PRO A 82 9.81 9.60 -2.86
C PRO A 82 8.52 9.13 -2.17
N ILE A 83 8.46 7.85 -1.86
CA ILE A 83 7.45 7.26 -0.97
C ILE A 83 8.06 7.05 0.42
N HIS A 84 7.21 6.75 1.40
CA HIS A 84 7.62 6.52 2.79
C HIS A 84 8.85 5.61 2.91
N ASN A 85 9.83 6.03 3.72
CA ASN A 85 11.17 5.42 3.76
C ASN A 85 11.25 4.03 4.37
N SER A 86 10.20 3.57 5.08
CA SER A 86 10.22 2.30 5.81
C SER A 86 8.91 1.51 5.64
N PRO A 87 8.45 1.31 4.40
CA PRO A 87 7.28 0.47 4.19
C PRO A 87 7.63 -0.97 4.55
N GLN A 88 6.67 -1.70 5.06
CA GLN A 88 6.85 -3.10 5.44
C GLN A 88 5.63 -3.91 5.01
N ILE A 89 5.88 -5.10 4.48
CA ILE A 89 4.86 -6.06 4.12
C ILE A 89 5.31 -7.46 4.51
N VAL A 90 4.38 -8.31 4.86
CA VAL A 90 4.63 -9.73 5.00
C VAL A 90 4.13 -10.39 3.71
N SER A 91 5.05 -10.85 2.88
CA SER A 91 4.71 -11.65 1.70
C SER A 91 4.32 -13.07 2.11
N PRO A 92 3.45 -13.74 1.33
CA PRO A 92 3.18 -15.13 1.56
C PRO A 92 4.47 -15.95 1.34
N GLY A 93 4.77 -16.86 2.25
CA GLY A 93 5.87 -17.79 2.04
C GLY A 93 5.55 -18.71 0.86
N LEU A 94 6.57 -19.19 0.17
CA LEU A 94 6.43 -20.24 -0.85
C LEU A 94 6.18 -21.57 -0.14
N LEU A 95 4.95 -22.01 -0.11
CA LEU A 95 4.55 -23.30 0.47
C LEU A 95 4.14 -24.24 -0.65
N GLU A 96 4.98 -25.23 -0.94
CA GLU A 96 4.68 -26.26 -1.93
C GLU A 96 3.38 -26.98 -1.59
N GLY A 97 2.51 -27.16 -2.59
CA GLY A 97 1.18 -27.76 -2.41
C GLY A 97 0.15 -26.85 -1.75
N ALA A 98 0.46 -25.61 -1.46
CA ALA A 98 -0.50 -24.65 -0.93
C ALA A 98 -1.48 -24.18 -2.01
N ASP A 99 -2.70 -23.92 -1.58
CA ASP A 99 -3.71 -23.27 -2.40
C ASP A 99 -3.39 -21.77 -2.49
N LEU A 100 -3.08 -21.28 -3.69
CA LEU A 100 -2.72 -19.87 -3.92
C LEU A 100 -3.81 -18.90 -3.45
N SER A 101 -5.09 -19.33 -3.50
CA SER A 101 -6.21 -18.51 -3.03
C SER A 101 -6.23 -18.29 -1.52
N LYS A 102 -5.45 -19.06 -0.77
CA LYS A 102 -5.30 -18.95 0.69
C LYS A 102 -4.00 -18.27 1.14
N LEU A 103 -3.21 -17.79 0.20
CA LEU A 103 -2.01 -17.03 0.48
C LEU A 103 -2.33 -15.52 0.46
N TYR A 104 -1.59 -14.75 1.26
CA TYR A 104 -1.86 -13.32 1.43
C TYR A 104 -0.57 -12.51 1.58
N PHE A 105 -0.58 -11.31 1.00
CA PHE A 105 0.26 -10.23 1.47
C PHE A 105 -0.41 -9.64 2.71
N SER A 106 0.31 -9.45 3.80
CA SER A 106 -0.28 -8.99 5.06
C SER A 106 0.45 -7.76 5.60
N LEU A 107 -0.26 -6.95 6.37
CA LEU A 107 0.33 -5.84 7.11
C LEU A 107 1.37 -6.34 8.12
N ARG A 108 2.43 -5.56 8.32
CA ARG A 108 3.45 -5.80 9.34
C ARG A 108 3.06 -5.10 10.63
N SER A 109 2.87 -5.88 11.70
CA SER A 109 2.61 -5.33 13.03
C SER A 109 3.86 -4.62 13.58
N ILE A 110 3.64 -3.45 14.21
CA ILE A 110 4.62 -2.69 14.98
C ILE A 110 4.34 -2.71 16.49
N GLY A 111 3.40 -3.54 16.92
CA GLY A 111 2.99 -3.66 18.32
C GLY A 111 1.72 -2.87 18.66
N ASN A 112 1.15 -3.10 19.82
CA ASN A 112 -0.02 -2.40 20.36
C ASN A 112 -1.24 -2.35 19.42
N GLY A 113 -1.41 -3.35 18.54
CA GLY A 113 -2.49 -3.36 17.55
C GLY A 113 -2.29 -2.43 16.35
N LEU A 114 -1.12 -1.83 16.22
CA LEU A 114 -0.75 -0.93 15.13
C LEU A 114 0.11 -1.64 14.09
N TYR A 115 0.06 -1.11 12.87
CA TYR A 115 0.73 -1.67 11.69
C TYR A 115 1.52 -0.61 10.93
N SER A 116 2.55 -1.04 10.21
CA SER A 116 3.33 -0.17 9.33
C SER A 116 2.60 0.12 8.03
N PRO A 117 2.91 1.26 7.35
CA PRO A 117 2.64 1.46 5.94
C PRO A 117 3.23 0.33 5.07
N VAL A 118 2.65 0.14 3.89
CA VAL A 118 3.05 -0.89 2.94
C VAL A 118 3.88 -0.34 1.79
N TYR A 119 4.44 -1.23 0.98
CA TYR A 119 5.00 -0.86 -0.32
C TYR A 119 3.88 -0.47 -1.28
N ASP A 120 4.21 0.31 -2.31
CA ASP A 120 3.35 0.45 -3.46
C ASP A 120 3.32 -0.87 -4.22
N LEU A 121 2.27 -1.63 -3.99
CA LEU A 121 2.15 -2.98 -4.48
C LEU A 121 1.32 -3.02 -5.77
N VAL A 122 1.95 -3.49 -6.83
CA VAL A 122 1.27 -3.89 -8.08
C VAL A 122 1.24 -5.40 -8.20
N HIS A 123 0.19 -5.91 -8.79
CA HIS A 123 -0.10 -7.34 -8.82
C HIS A 123 -0.86 -7.73 -10.09
N ALA A 124 -0.58 -8.91 -10.59
CA ALA A 124 -1.40 -9.59 -11.59
C ALA A 124 -1.27 -11.10 -11.45
N VAL A 125 -2.31 -11.80 -11.82
CA VAL A 125 -2.28 -13.24 -12.03
C VAL A 125 -2.77 -13.54 -13.43
N LYS A 126 -2.07 -14.41 -14.12
CA LYS A 126 -2.49 -14.97 -15.40
C LYS A 126 -2.34 -16.47 -15.40
N SER A 127 -3.45 -17.18 -15.62
CA SER A 127 -3.41 -18.58 -16.05
C SER A 127 -3.07 -18.61 -17.53
N ALA A 128 -2.13 -19.44 -17.91
CA ALA A 128 -1.68 -19.55 -19.29
C ALA A 128 -1.29 -20.98 -19.64
N HIS A 129 -1.64 -21.40 -20.85
CA HIS A 129 -1.11 -22.62 -21.45
C HIS A 129 0.08 -22.27 -22.35
N ILE A 130 1.27 -22.71 -21.93
CA ILE A 130 2.50 -22.48 -22.68
C ILE A 130 2.48 -23.34 -23.94
N GLY A 131 2.63 -22.69 -25.08
CA GLY A 131 2.56 -23.29 -26.41
C GLY A 131 1.41 -22.73 -27.27
N THR A 132 0.36 -22.17 -26.66
CA THR A 132 -0.78 -21.58 -27.37
C THR A 132 -1.10 -20.15 -26.95
N ASP A 133 -0.88 -19.78 -25.69
CA ASP A 133 -1.35 -18.52 -25.15
C ASP A 133 -0.31 -17.41 -25.24
N ALA A 134 -0.79 -16.18 -25.48
CA ALA A 134 0.02 -15.00 -25.31
C ALA A 134 0.23 -14.73 -23.82
N LEU A 135 1.46 -14.40 -23.42
CA LEU A 135 1.84 -14.18 -22.02
C LEU A 135 1.75 -12.71 -21.56
N GLN A 136 1.08 -11.87 -22.37
CA GLN A 136 0.82 -10.49 -21.97
C GLN A 136 -0.18 -10.44 -20.83
N THR A 137 0.08 -9.59 -19.84
CA THR A 137 -0.83 -9.33 -18.73
C THR A 137 -0.75 -7.86 -18.30
N SER A 138 -1.83 -7.35 -17.74
CA SER A 138 -1.88 -6.01 -17.16
C SER A 138 -1.72 -6.10 -15.65
N LEU A 139 -0.84 -5.27 -15.09
CA LEU A 139 -0.65 -5.15 -13.65
C LEU A 139 -1.62 -4.09 -13.11
N SER A 140 -2.18 -4.37 -11.95
CA SER A 140 -3.05 -3.46 -11.21
C SER A 140 -2.42 -3.10 -9.88
N ARG A 141 -2.50 -1.81 -9.49
CA ARG A 141 -2.11 -1.40 -8.15
C ARG A 141 -3.17 -1.85 -7.16
N VAL A 142 -2.76 -2.56 -6.12
CA VAL A 142 -3.64 -3.05 -5.04
C VAL A 142 -3.51 -2.23 -3.75
N SER A 143 -2.61 -1.26 -3.74
CA SER A 143 -2.43 -0.27 -2.68
C SER A 143 -3.08 1.07 -3.04
N SER A 144 -3.25 1.93 -2.04
CA SER A 144 -3.66 3.33 -2.14
C SER A 144 -2.60 4.25 -1.56
N GLY A 145 -2.52 5.48 -2.05
CA GLY A 145 -1.60 6.51 -1.55
C GLY A 145 -2.31 7.50 -0.65
N LEU A 146 -1.64 7.92 0.43
CA LEU A 146 -2.10 8.99 1.31
C LEU A 146 -0.99 10.03 1.50
N LYS A 147 -1.29 11.28 1.15
CA LYS A 147 -0.44 12.44 1.41
C LYS A 147 -1.17 13.38 2.34
N MET A 148 -0.48 13.88 3.36
CA MET A 148 -1.06 14.79 4.34
C MET A 148 -0.22 16.02 4.51
N VAL A 149 -0.88 17.18 4.67
CA VAL A 149 -0.25 18.44 5.05
C VAL A 149 -1.11 19.06 6.14
N ILE A 150 -0.51 19.31 7.28
CA ILE A 150 -1.15 19.96 8.43
C ILE A 150 -0.59 21.35 8.58
N LYS A 151 -1.44 22.36 8.76
CA LYS A 151 -1.08 23.75 9.01
C LYS A 151 -1.88 24.30 10.18
N GLN A 152 -1.39 25.36 10.79
CA GLN A 152 -2.23 26.13 11.72
C GLN A 152 -3.22 26.99 10.93
N SER A 153 -4.46 27.08 11.42
CA SER A 153 -5.53 27.82 10.76
C SER A 153 -5.27 29.33 10.63
N ASP A 154 -4.45 29.88 11.53
CA ASP A 154 -4.02 31.29 11.48
C ASP A 154 -2.76 31.52 10.60
N GLY A 155 -2.23 30.44 9.99
CA GLY A 155 -1.02 30.49 9.17
C GLY A 155 0.28 30.68 9.94
N SER A 156 0.26 30.66 11.28
CA SER A 156 1.45 30.76 12.10
C SER A 156 2.29 29.47 12.08
N ALA A 157 3.55 29.58 12.49
CA ALA A 157 4.41 28.41 12.65
C ALA A 157 3.97 27.59 13.87
N PHE A 158 4.13 26.28 13.78
CA PHE A 158 3.95 25.40 14.92
C PHE A 158 5.00 25.67 16.00
N ILE A 159 4.57 25.53 17.25
CA ILE A 159 5.47 25.73 18.39
C ILE A 159 6.64 24.73 18.35
N PRO A 160 7.85 25.13 18.79
CA PRO A 160 9.03 24.28 18.77
C PRO A 160 8.96 23.11 19.78
N GLU A 161 8.06 23.18 20.76
CA GLU A 161 7.85 22.18 21.80
C GLU A 161 7.19 20.88 21.29
N ILE A 162 6.69 20.85 20.06
CA ILE A 162 6.16 19.61 19.46
C ILE A 162 7.31 18.65 19.18
N ALA A 163 7.30 17.51 19.87
CA ALA A 163 8.28 16.45 19.73
C ALA A 163 7.97 15.52 18.55
N SER A 164 6.69 15.20 18.33
CA SER A 164 6.25 14.35 17.21
C SER A 164 4.79 14.59 16.84
N VAL A 165 4.46 14.32 15.58
CA VAL A 165 3.08 14.28 15.08
C VAL A 165 2.89 12.93 14.38
N LYS A 166 2.05 12.06 14.96
CA LYS A 166 1.73 10.76 14.43
C LYS A 166 0.31 10.71 13.90
N VAL A 167 0.11 9.88 12.92
CA VAL A 167 -1.19 9.62 12.28
C VAL A 167 -1.54 8.16 12.47
N ASN A 168 -2.74 7.92 12.99
CA ASN A 168 -3.39 6.62 12.95
C ASN A 168 -4.52 6.68 11.94
N ILE A 169 -4.52 5.76 10.97
CA ILE A 169 -5.62 5.57 10.04
C ILE A 169 -6.21 4.18 10.23
N GLY A 170 -7.49 4.11 10.56
CA GLY A 170 -8.19 2.87 10.88
C GLY A 170 -8.90 2.24 9.68
N ASN A 171 -9.56 1.13 9.93
CA ASN A 171 -10.34 0.38 8.94
C ASN A 171 -9.58 0.01 7.67
N ILE A 172 -8.26 -0.15 7.78
CA ILE A 172 -7.38 -0.60 6.70
C ILE A 172 -7.46 -2.13 6.60
N ALA A 173 -7.43 -2.64 5.37
CA ALA A 173 -7.37 -4.08 5.13
C ALA A 173 -6.14 -4.70 5.79
N GLU A 174 -6.33 -5.83 6.47
CA GLU A 174 -5.25 -6.58 7.10
C GLU A 174 -4.35 -7.23 6.06
N LYS A 175 -4.96 -7.65 4.94
CA LYS A 175 -4.30 -8.50 3.96
C LYS A 175 -4.90 -8.34 2.56
N ILE A 176 -4.07 -8.64 1.56
CA ILE A 176 -4.46 -8.75 0.14
C ILE A 176 -4.30 -10.20 -0.27
N ASN A 177 -5.33 -10.78 -0.86
CA ASN A 177 -5.28 -12.15 -1.37
C ASN A 177 -4.23 -12.26 -2.48
N PHE A 178 -3.34 -13.23 -2.36
CA PHE A 178 -2.21 -13.40 -3.27
C PHE A 178 -2.64 -13.75 -4.70
N TYR A 179 -3.73 -14.50 -4.85
CA TYR A 179 -4.22 -14.93 -6.15
C TYR A 179 -5.18 -13.91 -6.79
N THR A 180 -6.12 -13.37 -6.01
CA THR A 180 -7.15 -12.46 -6.54
C THR A 180 -6.77 -10.98 -6.50
N GLY A 181 -5.80 -10.59 -5.70
CA GLY A 181 -5.49 -9.18 -5.42
C GLY A 181 -6.54 -8.46 -4.56
N THR A 182 -7.50 -9.20 -4.00
CA THR A 182 -8.61 -8.62 -3.23
C THR A 182 -8.20 -8.28 -1.80
N ALA A 183 -8.59 -7.10 -1.35
CA ALA A 183 -8.39 -6.65 0.04
C ALA A 183 -9.40 -7.32 0.99
N GLU A 184 -8.92 -7.77 2.16
CA GLU A 184 -9.73 -8.47 3.14
C GLU A 184 -9.48 -7.96 4.57
N ASN A 185 -10.52 -8.08 5.41
CA ASN A 185 -10.50 -7.76 6.83
C ASN A 185 -10.09 -6.30 7.11
N MET A 186 -10.93 -5.35 6.72
CA MET A 186 -10.70 -3.90 6.85
C MET A 186 -10.94 -3.43 8.30
N THR A 187 -10.07 -3.85 9.23
CA THR A 187 -10.21 -3.61 10.68
C THR A 187 -8.93 -3.12 11.34
N LYS A 188 -7.86 -2.93 10.57
CA LYS A 188 -6.54 -2.61 11.12
C LYS A 188 -6.28 -1.11 11.13
N THR A 189 -5.39 -0.71 12.03
CA THR A 189 -4.93 0.69 12.14
C THR A 189 -3.47 0.76 11.75
N VAL A 190 -3.17 1.56 10.74
CA VAL A 190 -1.80 1.86 10.30
C VAL A 190 -1.36 3.17 10.93
N GLN A 191 -0.12 3.18 11.46
CA GLN A 191 0.50 4.36 12.05
C GLN A 191 1.72 4.80 11.23
N PHE A 192 1.86 6.11 11.04
CA PHE A 192 3.06 6.74 10.49
C PHE A 192 3.26 8.12 11.12
N GLU A 193 4.44 8.71 10.91
CA GLU A 193 4.81 9.99 11.48
C GLU A 193 4.92 11.06 10.39
N LEU A 194 4.53 12.29 10.73
CA LEU A 194 4.67 13.45 9.87
C LEU A 194 5.97 14.20 10.21
N SER A 195 6.62 14.72 9.17
CA SER A 195 7.82 15.53 9.31
C SER A 195 7.48 17.01 9.33
N ARG A 196 8.16 17.76 10.19
CA ARG A 196 8.06 19.23 10.22
C ARG A 196 8.75 19.82 9.00
N SER A 197 8.13 20.83 8.37
CA SER A 197 8.77 21.63 7.32
C SER A 197 9.92 22.48 7.87
N GLU A 198 10.87 22.85 7.01
CA GLU A 198 12.03 23.66 7.42
C GLU A 198 11.63 25.03 7.98
N ASP A 199 10.58 25.65 7.44
CA ASP A 199 10.03 26.92 7.90
C ASP A 199 9.14 26.78 9.16
N GLY A 200 8.84 25.55 9.56
CA GLY A 200 7.98 25.25 10.72
C GLY A 200 6.49 25.53 10.51
N LEU A 201 6.07 25.91 9.30
CA LEU A 201 4.68 26.28 8.99
C LEU A 201 3.77 25.09 8.77
N SER A 202 4.33 23.89 8.59
CA SER A 202 3.55 22.68 8.35
C SER A 202 4.18 21.42 8.91
N TYR A 203 3.35 20.40 9.10
CA TYR A 203 3.76 19.00 9.20
C TYR A 203 3.19 18.24 8.02
N GLY A 204 3.96 17.34 7.44
CA GLY A 204 3.51 16.55 6.31
C GLY A 204 4.27 15.26 6.14
N ASN A 205 3.80 14.43 5.25
CA ASN A 205 4.48 13.21 4.83
C ASN A 205 4.75 13.22 3.33
N ILE A 206 5.78 12.52 2.92
CA ILE A 206 5.84 11.97 1.57
C ILE A 206 4.72 10.94 1.41
N THR A 207 4.29 10.63 0.20
CA THR A 207 3.17 9.69 -0.02
C THR A 207 3.41 8.39 0.74
N VAL A 208 2.48 8.08 1.64
CA VAL A 208 2.45 6.81 2.38
C VAL A 208 1.52 5.86 1.63
N MET A 209 1.97 4.63 1.41
CA MET A 209 1.16 3.60 0.77
C MET A 209 0.47 2.75 1.82
N LEU A 210 -0.81 2.47 1.59
CA LEU A 210 -1.69 1.73 2.48
C LEU A 210 -2.41 0.63 1.68
N PHE A 211 -2.84 -0.43 2.34
CA PHE A 211 -3.87 -1.27 1.78
C PHE A 211 -5.21 -0.52 1.77
N PRO A 212 -6.16 -0.94 0.93
CA PRO A 212 -7.47 -0.29 0.86
C PRO A 212 -8.19 -0.23 2.21
N SER A 213 -9.05 0.76 2.39
CA SER A 213 -9.86 0.91 3.59
C SER A 213 -11.33 0.53 3.35
N ALA A 214 -12.07 0.32 4.45
CA ALA A 214 -13.51 0.46 4.42
C ALA A 214 -13.90 1.93 4.15
N ALA A 215 -15.17 2.18 3.88
CA ALA A 215 -15.70 3.54 3.75
C ALA A 215 -15.52 4.33 5.05
N ASN A 216 -15.27 5.63 4.90
CA ASN A 216 -15.14 6.57 6.03
C ASN A 216 -14.16 6.10 7.12
N PRO A 217 -12.89 5.79 6.78
CA PRO A 217 -11.94 5.31 7.74
C PRO A 217 -11.65 6.39 8.82
N PRO A 218 -11.57 6.00 10.10
CA PRO A 218 -11.22 6.92 11.18
C PRO A 218 -9.76 7.36 11.03
N LEU A 219 -9.53 8.66 11.18
CA LEU A 219 -8.24 9.32 11.23
C LEU A 219 -8.04 9.88 12.64
N GLU A 220 -6.89 9.60 13.26
CA GLU A 220 -6.47 10.20 14.53
C GLU A 220 -5.11 10.83 14.36
N LEU A 221 -4.99 12.11 14.73
CA LEU A 221 -3.73 12.81 14.88
C LEU A 221 -3.31 12.78 16.34
N ILE A 222 -2.07 12.39 16.60
CA ILE A 222 -1.47 12.38 17.94
C ILE A 222 -0.29 13.35 17.92
N ILE A 223 -0.45 14.48 18.60
CA ILE A 223 0.59 15.50 18.74
C ILE A 223 1.20 15.36 20.12
N THR A 224 2.48 15.02 20.20
CA THR A 224 3.20 14.83 21.44
C THR A 224 4.16 16.01 21.67
N LEU A 225 4.09 16.64 22.81
CA LEU A 225 5.02 17.68 23.24
C LEU A 225 6.28 17.09 23.88
N GLN A 226 7.32 17.92 24.00
CA GLN A 226 8.61 17.53 24.61
C GLN A 226 8.49 17.13 26.10
N ASP A 227 7.48 17.62 26.80
CA ASP A 227 7.18 17.25 28.18
C ASP A 227 6.38 15.93 28.31
N GLY A 228 6.03 15.33 27.18
CA GLY A 228 5.26 14.09 27.11
C GLY A 228 3.73 14.30 27.06
N THR A 229 3.25 15.55 27.08
CA THR A 229 1.81 15.81 26.91
C THR A 229 1.36 15.39 25.51
N GLU A 230 0.23 14.71 25.42
CA GLU A 230 -0.36 14.27 24.14
C GLU A 230 -1.72 14.94 23.89
N TYR A 231 -1.88 15.46 22.69
CA TYR A 231 -3.15 15.93 22.15
C TYR A 231 -3.61 14.97 21.05
N LYS A 232 -4.88 14.57 21.10
CA LYS A 232 -5.49 13.66 20.13
C LYS A 232 -6.66 14.33 19.45
N LEU A 233 -6.61 14.36 18.14
CA LEU A 233 -7.66 14.88 17.27
C LEU A 233 -8.15 13.73 16.40
N SER A 234 -9.46 13.46 16.38
CA SER A 234 -10.01 12.31 15.68
C SER A 234 -11.19 12.71 14.81
N GLU A 235 -11.20 12.22 13.58
CA GLU A 235 -12.28 12.42 12.61
C GLU A 235 -12.43 11.18 11.72
N ASN A 236 -13.59 11.04 11.08
CA ASN A 236 -13.79 10.05 10.02
C ASN A 236 -13.63 10.72 8.66
N LEU A 237 -12.78 10.17 7.82
CA LEU A 237 -12.63 10.67 6.45
C LEU A 237 -13.92 10.41 5.67
N ASN A 238 -14.36 11.36 4.85
CA ASN A 238 -15.49 11.16 3.92
C ASN A 238 -15.08 10.41 2.64
N ALA A 239 -13.87 9.89 2.61
CA ALA A 239 -13.31 9.14 1.50
C ALA A 239 -13.14 7.67 1.82
N THR A 240 -12.93 6.90 0.77
CA THR A 240 -12.45 5.53 0.84
C THR A 240 -11.06 5.47 0.21
N LEU A 241 -10.11 4.88 0.90
CA LEU A 241 -8.80 4.59 0.30
C LEU A 241 -8.96 3.39 -0.63
N SER A 242 -9.20 3.64 -1.90
CA SER A 242 -9.42 2.60 -2.90
C SER A 242 -8.11 2.20 -3.59
N PRO A 243 -8.00 0.98 -4.13
CA PRO A 243 -6.85 0.59 -4.94
C PRO A 243 -6.59 1.58 -6.07
N ASN A 244 -5.33 1.83 -6.37
CA ASN A 244 -4.88 2.73 -7.45
C ASN A 244 -5.37 4.19 -7.33
N THR A 245 -5.67 4.65 -6.13
CA THR A 245 -6.03 6.05 -5.85
C THR A 245 -5.00 6.69 -4.92
N ARG A 246 -4.86 8.01 -4.99
CA ARG A 246 -4.07 8.83 -4.05
C ARG A 246 -4.96 9.91 -3.47
N LEU A 247 -5.13 9.87 -2.16
CA LEU A 247 -5.82 10.91 -1.40
C LEU A 247 -4.79 11.91 -0.88
N THR A 248 -5.07 13.20 -1.06
CA THR A 248 -4.31 14.29 -0.45
C THR A 248 -5.19 14.99 0.58
N LEU A 249 -4.77 14.98 1.83
CA LEU A 249 -5.45 15.66 2.93
C LEU A 249 -4.71 16.95 3.30
N ASN A 250 -5.44 18.06 3.28
CA ASN A 250 -4.98 19.32 3.84
C ASN A 250 -5.77 19.55 5.13
N ILE A 251 -5.07 19.64 6.26
CA ILE A 251 -5.67 19.75 7.58
C ILE A 251 -5.25 21.07 8.20
N ASN A 252 -6.24 21.89 8.56
CA ASN A 252 -6.01 23.10 9.34
C ASN A 252 -6.34 22.82 10.80
N VAL A 253 -5.36 22.93 11.68
CA VAL A 253 -5.56 22.75 13.13
C VAL A 253 -5.65 24.10 13.80
N GLY A 254 -6.56 24.23 14.77
CA GLY A 254 -6.60 25.37 15.67
C GLY A 254 -5.29 25.53 16.43
N LYS A 255 -5.08 26.69 17.03
CA LYS A 255 -3.85 26.96 17.79
C LYS A 255 -3.73 25.96 18.94
N ILE A 256 -2.65 25.19 18.91
CA ILE A 256 -2.31 24.29 20.02
C ILE A 256 -1.72 25.17 21.12
N LEU A 257 -2.50 25.44 22.16
CA LEU A 257 -2.06 26.18 23.34
C LEU A 257 -1.53 25.19 24.36
N VAL A 258 -0.48 25.58 25.06
CA VAL A 258 0.17 24.80 26.11
C VAL A 258 -0.79 24.50 27.28
N ASP A 259 -1.90 25.22 27.40
CA ASP A 259 -2.89 25.12 28.49
C ASP A 259 -4.33 24.81 28.03
N GLY A 260 -4.56 24.43 26.80
CA GLY A 260 -5.91 24.39 26.22
C GLY A 260 -6.42 23.02 25.75
N ASN A 261 -7.71 22.83 25.85
CA ASN A 261 -8.44 21.71 25.28
C ASN A 261 -8.32 21.71 23.75
N PRO A 262 -8.21 20.55 23.09
CA PRO A 262 -8.27 20.48 21.63
C PRO A 262 -9.67 20.87 21.14
N GLY A 263 -9.71 21.70 20.13
CA GLY A 263 -10.95 22.19 19.53
C GLY A 263 -11.65 21.16 18.63
N ASP A 264 -12.88 21.53 18.27
CA ASP A 264 -13.74 20.79 17.36
C ASP A 264 -13.36 21.01 15.89
N PHE A 265 -13.81 20.11 15.01
CA PHE A 265 -13.51 20.10 13.60
C PHE A 265 -14.59 20.74 12.75
N ASP A 266 -14.27 21.40 11.65
CA ASP A 266 -15.18 21.84 10.63
C ASP A 266 -14.73 21.48 9.22
N TYR A 267 -15.67 21.26 8.32
CA TYR A 267 -15.52 20.47 7.10
C TYR A 267 -15.87 21.30 5.86
N ASP A 268 -15.06 21.23 4.81
CA ASP A 268 -15.41 21.72 3.48
C ASP A 268 -15.49 20.62 2.42
N ASP A 269 -16.44 20.72 1.50
CA ASP A 269 -16.79 19.74 0.48
C ASP A 269 -15.77 19.61 -0.67
N TRP A 270 -15.70 18.45 -1.24
CA TRP A 270 -14.71 17.77 -2.08
C TRP A 270 -14.49 18.16 -3.52
N ASN A 271 -13.23 17.90 -3.97
CA ASN A 271 -12.87 17.49 -5.34
C ASN A 271 -12.08 16.17 -5.31
N GLU A 272 -12.21 15.34 -6.35
CA GLU A 272 -11.80 13.93 -6.45
C GLU A 272 -10.34 13.57 -6.07
N GLU A 273 -9.47 14.52 -5.74
CA GLU A 273 -8.05 14.32 -5.44
C GLU A 273 -7.54 15.01 -4.16
N SER A 274 -8.35 15.81 -3.48
CA SER A 274 -7.90 16.50 -2.26
C SER A 274 -9.02 16.72 -1.26
N GLU A 275 -8.75 16.48 0.01
CA GLU A 275 -9.61 16.79 1.14
C GLU A 275 -8.95 17.86 2.02
N THR A 276 -9.71 18.86 2.42
CA THR A 276 -9.28 19.84 3.43
C THR A 276 -10.12 19.63 4.69
N ILE A 277 -9.47 19.43 5.82
CA ILE A 277 -10.12 19.29 7.11
C ILE A 277 -9.73 20.51 7.96
N ASP A 278 -10.72 21.29 8.41
CA ASP A 278 -10.56 22.42 9.29
C ASP A 278 -10.90 22.06 10.73
N PHE A 279 -9.97 22.34 11.65
CA PHE A 279 -10.15 22.17 13.07
C PHE A 279 -10.32 23.56 13.70
N PRO A 280 -11.52 23.93 14.19
CA PRO A 280 -11.75 25.27 14.71
C PRO A 280 -10.94 25.58 15.98
N ILE A 281 -10.69 26.85 16.14
CA ILE A 281 -10.09 27.42 17.35
C ILE A 281 -11.13 27.34 18.47
N VAL A 282 -10.76 26.75 19.59
CA VAL A 282 -11.55 26.87 20.83
C VAL A 282 -10.95 27.98 21.66
N ASP A 283 -11.75 29.04 21.92
CA ASP A 283 -11.43 30.13 22.84
C ASP A 283 -11.46 29.65 24.30
#